data_a583bec6da5c2841f98a81e71a8cf7f3
#
_entry.id   a583bec6da5c2841f98a81e71a8cf7f3
#
_cell.length_a   1.000
_cell.length_b   1.000
_cell.length_c   1.000
_cell.angle_alpha   90.00
_cell.angle_beta   90.00
_cell.angle_gamma   90.00
#
_symmetry.space_group_name_H-M   'P 1'
#
loop_
_entity.id
_entity.type
_entity.pdbx_description
1 polymer ?
#
loop_
_entity_poly.entity_id
_entity_poly.type
_entity_poly.pdbx_seq_one_letter_code
_entity_poly.pdbx_strand_id
1 'polypeptide(L)'
;MKKNHLSSMTAATMAFLLAASAHFQAFAEEANPDSSYSVDQERLTDNQLDYDEIGARVKEYYGPIKSAYNMVRGMTEDQGQIAVNERTMADDLISQARAAEDLAKDQTGMDQMINKATAKALRKTANQMRTMANNMDRSLSRKNSSEKQIDRQANSLILNVEMMLNQYQQLQSQRTIAAKGVELATAAKQLQNTMQAQGMAVDADVLSAAASLSSGQSQLNTLDAGIEQICKMLCSFTGYDEASNPVFGEVPAADPSYIATVNVAEDKEKAVNNNYELISLRGQTGGGMTDLQIRTSKTTTQIANKLRNVEYSEENVRSNIQALYDAMKEKNSSYSAAKTAYESGQISWQAAQVQKANGMLSNIQYMQQELAWLQAQSGYKCADLALQQAIQNYKWAVAGASVSADTQ
;
A
#
# COMPACT_ATOMS: atom_id res chain seq x y z
N MET A 1 -6.29 -4.90 46.90
CA MET A 1 -5.22 -4.66 45.90
C MET A 1 -5.43 -5.49 44.66
N LYS A 2 -6.45 -5.19 43.80
CA LYS A 2 -6.69 -5.90 42.50
C LYS A 2 -7.33 -4.96 41.45
N LYS A 3 -7.04 -3.67 41.46
CA LYS A 3 -7.64 -2.70 40.51
C LYS A 3 -6.67 -2.12 39.47
N ASN A 4 -5.38 -2.47 39.50
CA ASN A 4 -4.39 -1.80 38.67
C ASN A 4 -3.86 -2.65 37.50
N HIS A 5 -4.31 -3.93 37.32
CA HIS A 5 -3.77 -4.78 36.22
C HIS A 5 -4.53 -4.66 34.91
N LEU A 6 -5.80 -4.24 34.90
CA LEU A 6 -6.57 -4.09 33.64
C LEU A 6 -6.20 -2.81 32.88
N SER A 7 -5.86 -1.73 33.60
CA SER A 7 -5.45 -0.47 32.95
C SER A 7 -4.03 -0.51 32.37
N SER A 8 -3.16 -1.38 32.89
CA SER A 8 -1.79 -1.51 32.38
C SER A 8 -1.70 -2.38 31.12
N MET A 9 -2.59 -3.36 30.94
CA MET A 9 -2.62 -4.18 29.72
C MET A 9 -3.13 -3.38 28.51
N THR A 10 -4.11 -2.50 28.69
CA THR A 10 -4.60 -1.64 27.59
C THR A 10 -3.58 -0.57 27.18
N ALA A 11 -2.76 -0.09 28.11
CA ALA A 11 -1.69 0.87 27.81
C ALA A 11 -0.48 0.20 27.12
N ALA A 12 -0.14 -1.02 27.49
CA ALA A 12 1.00 -1.75 26.92
C ALA A 12 0.72 -2.23 25.48
N THR A 13 -0.52 -2.64 25.16
CA THR A 13 -0.90 -3.02 23.81
C THR A 13 -1.00 -1.82 22.86
N MET A 14 -1.41 -0.64 23.33
CA MET A 14 -1.33 0.59 22.53
C MET A 14 0.11 1.06 22.31
N ALA A 15 1.02 0.87 23.26
CA ALA A 15 2.42 1.25 23.10
C ALA A 15 3.16 0.39 22.07
N PHE A 16 2.79 -0.89 21.91
CA PHE A 16 3.40 -1.77 20.90
C PHE A 16 2.91 -1.44 19.48
N LEU A 17 1.66 -1.02 19.31
CA LEU A 17 1.12 -0.52 18.03
C LEU A 17 1.72 0.85 17.65
N LEU A 18 2.06 1.69 18.62
CA LEU A 18 2.71 2.99 18.38
C LEU A 18 4.20 2.86 18.06
N ALA A 19 4.91 1.86 18.58
CA ALA A 19 6.33 1.65 18.29
C ALA A 19 6.58 1.06 16.89
N ALA A 20 5.64 0.28 16.33
CA ALA A 20 5.69 -0.18 14.94
C ALA A 20 5.31 0.94 13.94
N SER A 21 4.61 1.99 14.39
CA SER A 21 4.13 3.08 13.54
C SER A 21 5.15 4.21 13.30
N ALA A 22 6.32 4.15 13.93
CA ALA A 22 7.33 5.21 13.79
C ALA A 22 8.01 5.28 12.40
N HIS A 23 7.69 4.35 11.50
CA HIS A 23 8.26 4.29 10.14
C HIS A 23 7.20 4.23 9.03
N PHE A 24 5.89 4.29 9.35
CA PHE A 24 4.84 4.27 8.33
C PHE A 24 4.00 5.56 8.39
N GLN A 25 4.05 6.31 7.31
CA GLN A 25 3.18 7.48 7.10
C GLN A 25 1.74 7.01 6.90
N ALA A 26 0.80 7.74 7.46
CA ALA A 26 -0.60 7.35 7.53
C ALA A 26 -1.39 7.79 6.28
N PHE A 27 -2.38 7.00 5.87
CA PHE A 27 -3.16 7.15 4.65
C PHE A 27 -4.65 7.41 4.90
N ALA A 28 -5.35 7.97 3.94
CA ALA A 28 -6.76 8.34 4.03
C ALA A 28 -7.74 7.26 3.52
N GLU A 29 -9.00 7.35 3.92
CA GLU A 29 -9.99 6.27 3.92
C GLU A 29 -10.77 6.05 2.61
N GLU A 30 -10.85 7.02 1.71
CA GLU A 30 -11.83 6.99 0.62
C GLU A 30 -11.23 6.94 -0.77
N ALA A 31 -10.09 6.35 -0.97
CA ALA A 31 -9.52 6.45 -2.27
C ALA A 31 -8.78 5.23 -2.77
N ASN A 32 -9.28 4.09 -2.51
CA ASN A 32 -9.09 3.03 -3.46
C ASN A 32 -10.29 3.06 -4.42
N PRO A 33 -10.16 3.57 -5.66
CA PRO A 33 -11.23 3.52 -6.62
C PRO A 33 -11.68 2.10 -6.97
N ASP A 34 -10.92 1.09 -6.55
CA ASP A 34 -11.19 -0.34 -6.73
C ASP A 34 -11.27 -1.12 -5.41
N SER A 35 -11.72 -0.52 -4.32
CA SER A 35 -11.86 -1.22 -3.02
C SER A 35 -12.97 -2.28 -2.96
N SER A 36 -13.62 -2.61 -4.07
CA SER A 36 -14.43 -3.82 -4.20
C SER A 36 -13.55 -5.00 -4.65
N TYR A 37 -12.46 -5.32 -3.92
CA TYR A 37 -11.78 -6.61 -4.08
C TYR A 37 -12.66 -7.74 -3.53
N SER A 38 -13.76 -8.04 -4.20
CA SER A 38 -14.38 -9.36 -4.11
C SER A 38 -13.59 -10.30 -5.03
N VAL A 39 -12.34 -10.54 -4.69
CA VAL A 39 -11.54 -11.55 -5.38
C VAL A 39 -12.12 -12.90 -4.97
N ASP A 40 -12.46 -13.74 -5.93
CA ASP A 40 -12.90 -15.11 -5.67
C ASP A 40 -11.82 -15.82 -4.84
N GLN A 41 -12.24 -16.46 -3.74
CA GLN A 41 -11.30 -17.15 -2.86
C GLN A 41 -10.46 -18.22 -3.58
N GLU A 42 -10.98 -18.78 -4.67
CA GLU A 42 -10.24 -19.73 -5.51
C GLU A 42 -9.00 -19.11 -6.14
N ARG A 43 -9.05 -17.85 -6.61
CA ARG A 43 -7.90 -17.12 -7.14
C ARG A 43 -6.84 -16.82 -6.08
N LEU A 44 -7.25 -16.65 -4.82
CA LEU A 44 -6.30 -16.44 -3.71
C LEU A 44 -5.58 -17.73 -3.28
N THR A 45 -5.93 -18.89 -3.81
CA THR A 45 -5.30 -20.19 -3.48
C THR A 45 -4.44 -20.74 -4.60
N ASP A 46 -4.44 -20.14 -5.79
CA ASP A 46 -3.60 -20.54 -6.89
C ASP A 46 -2.12 -20.09 -6.70
N ASN A 47 -1.24 -20.52 -7.59
CA ASN A 47 0.18 -20.17 -7.53
C ASN A 47 0.53 -19.02 -8.50
N GLN A 48 -0.44 -18.15 -8.78
CA GLN A 48 -0.28 -16.97 -9.62
C GLN A 48 -0.67 -15.71 -8.84
N LEU A 49 0.15 -14.67 -8.92
CA LEU A 49 -0.14 -13.37 -8.36
C LEU A 49 -0.55 -12.42 -9.49
N ASP A 50 -1.83 -12.15 -9.61
CA ASP A 50 -2.32 -11.13 -10.52
C ASP A 50 -2.32 -9.74 -9.85
N TYR A 51 -2.20 -8.68 -10.66
CA TYR A 51 -2.09 -7.31 -10.16
C TYR A 51 -3.29 -6.88 -9.30
N ASP A 52 -4.49 -7.28 -9.69
CA ASP A 52 -5.74 -6.96 -8.98
C ASP A 52 -5.91 -7.73 -7.65
N GLU A 53 -5.15 -8.80 -7.43
CA GLU A 53 -5.18 -9.58 -6.20
C GLU A 53 -4.24 -9.08 -5.10
N ILE A 54 -3.28 -8.22 -5.44
CA ILE A 54 -2.25 -7.75 -4.51
C ILE A 54 -2.89 -7.23 -3.23
N GLY A 55 -3.93 -6.41 -3.35
CA GLY A 55 -4.61 -5.83 -2.20
C GLY A 55 -5.23 -6.85 -1.27
N ALA A 56 -5.92 -7.84 -1.84
CA ALA A 56 -6.57 -8.91 -1.08
C ALA A 56 -5.54 -9.84 -0.42
N ARG A 57 -4.49 -10.21 -1.16
CA ARG A 57 -3.43 -11.10 -0.64
C ARG A 57 -2.64 -10.46 0.48
N VAL A 58 -2.24 -9.20 0.36
CA VAL A 58 -1.53 -8.46 1.42
C VAL A 58 -2.36 -8.41 2.70
N LYS A 59 -3.67 -8.14 2.59
CA LYS A 59 -4.56 -8.08 3.76
C LYS A 59 -4.78 -9.44 4.41
N GLU A 60 -4.87 -10.52 3.61
CA GLU A 60 -5.18 -11.86 4.10
C GLU A 60 -3.93 -12.63 4.54
N TYR A 61 -2.81 -12.50 3.85
CA TYR A 61 -1.65 -13.36 4.07
C TYR A 61 -0.47 -12.67 4.76
N TYR A 62 -0.34 -11.33 4.68
CA TYR A 62 0.75 -10.68 5.40
C TYR A 62 0.50 -10.70 6.90
N GLY A 63 1.30 -11.50 7.62
CA GLY A 63 1.11 -11.82 9.03
C GLY A 63 0.90 -10.62 9.96
N PRO A 64 1.70 -9.52 9.87
CA PRO A 64 1.52 -8.34 10.72
C PRO A 64 0.16 -7.64 10.51
N ILE A 65 -0.29 -7.48 9.28
CA ILE A 65 -1.59 -6.85 8.96
C ILE A 65 -2.75 -7.77 9.40
N LYS A 66 -2.70 -9.05 9.06
CA LYS A 66 -3.70 -10.05 9.49
C LYS A 66 -3.81 -10.11 11.02
N SER A 67 -2.69 -10.14 11.72
CA SER A 67 -2.67 -10.15 13.19
C SER A 67 -3.28 -8.89 13.78
N ALA A 68 -3.01 -7.71 13.18
CA ALA A 68 -3.60 -6.46 13.62
C ALA A 68 -5.13 -6.44 13.46
N TYR A 69 -5.67 -6.91 12.33
CA TYR A 69 -7.12 -7.06 12.13
C TYR A 69 -7.74 -8.02 13.13
N ASN A 70 -7.11 -9.19 13.34
CA ASN A 70 -7.61 -10.20 14.29
C ASN A 70 -7.62 -9.68 15.72
N MET A 71 -6.60 -8.91 16.12
CA MET A 71 -6.56 -8.27 17.43
C MET A 71 -7.72 -7.29 17.63
N VAL A 72 -7.99 -6.44 16.64
CA VAL A 72 -9.10 -5.47 16.71
C VAL A 72 -10.45 -6.18 16.71
N ARG A 73 -10.63 -7.25 15.91
CA ARG A 73 -11.86 -8.05 15.89
C ARG A 73 -12.10 -8.75 17.24
N GLY A 74 -11.11 -9.45 17.78
CA GLY A 74 -11.24 -10.15 19.06
C GLY A 74 -11.59 -9.22 20.21
N MET A 75 -10.94 -8.06 20.31
CA MET A 75 -11.28 -7.06 21.35
C MET A 75 -12.71 -6.56 21.25
N THR A 76 -13.34 -6.61 20.09
CA THR A 76 -14.66 -6.02 19.86
C THR A 76 -15.81 -6.99 20.04
N GLU A 77 -15.64 -8.24 19.74
CA GLU A 77 -16.65 -9.27 19.96
C GLU A 77 -16.93 -9.45 21.45
N ASP A 78 -15.87 -9.58 22.25
CA ASP A 78 -15.98 -9.70 23.70
C ASP A 78 -16.62 -8.46 24.36
N GLN A 79 -16.19 -7.25 23.96
CA GLN A 79 -16.73 -6.01 24.52
C GLN A 79 -18.19 -5.78 24.12
N GLY A 80 -18.58 -6.13 22.90
CA GLY A 80 -19.96 -6.05 22.43
C GLY A 80 -20.88 -6.94 23.24
N GLN A 81 -20.49 -8.19 23.45
CA GLN A 81 -21.26 -9.15 24.22
C GLN A 81 -21.41 -8.73 25.69
N ILE A 82 -20.33 -8.23 26.30
CA ILE A 82 -20.36 -7.72 27.67
C ILE A 82 -21.29 -6.49 27.78
N ALA A 83 -21.26 -5.57 26.82
CA ALA A 83 -22.14 -4.40 26.83
C ALA A 83 -23.62 -4.77 26.74
N VAL A 84 -23.96 -5.76 25.94
CA VAL A 84 -25.34 -6.30 25.86
C VAL A 84 -25.75 -6.93 27.19
N ASN A 85 -24.90 -7.78 27.77
CA ASN A 85 -25.17 -8.44 29.06
C ASN A 85 -25.36 -7.42 30.19
N GLU A 86 -24.51 -6.37 30.28
CA GLU A 86 -24.64 -5.31 31.26
C GLU A 86 -25.96 -4.53 31.15
N ARG A 87 -26.48 -4.32 29.94
CA ARG A 87 -27.78 -3.68 29.73
C ARG A 87 -28.93 -4.57 30.16
N THR A 88 -28.89 -5.85 29.84
CA THR A 88 -29.89 -6.83 30.25
C THR A 88 -29.96 -6.90 31.77
N MET A 89 -28.82 -7.02 32.45
CA MET A 89 -28.75 -7.02 33.90
C MET A 89 -29.27 -5.70 34.52
N ALA A 90 -28.97 -4.56 33.90
CA ALA A 90 -29.50 -3.27 34.36
C ALA A 90 -31.03 -3.19 34.24
N ASP A 91 -31.63 -3.74 33.18
CA ASP A 91 -33.08 -3.77 32.98
C ASP A 91 -33.76 -4.70 33.98
N ASP A 92 -33.14 -5.84 34.31
CA ASP A 92 -33.60 -6.75 35.35
C ASP A 92 -33.60 -6.07 36.74
N LEU A 93 -32.51 -5.34 37.07
CA LEU A 93 -32.45 -4.58 38.34
C LEU A 93 -33.48 -3.46 38.40
N ILE A 94 -33.81 -2.81 37.30
CA ILE A 94 -34.90 -1.82 37.26
C ILE A 94 -36.26 -2.46 37.48
N SER A 95 -36.49 -3.65 36.95
CA SER A 95 -37.71 -4.42 37.15
C SER A 95 -37.86 -4.80 38.61
N GLN A 96 -36.80 -5.27 39.27
CA GLN A 96 -36.75 -5.56 40.69
C GLN A 96 -36.94 -4.28 41.57
N ALA A 97 -36.37 -3.15 41.16
CA ALA A 97 -36.55 -1.88 41.83
C ALA A 97 -38.03 -1.41 41.79
N ARG A 98 -38.71 -1.61 40.65
CA ARG A 98 -40.15 -1.31 40.54
C ARG A 98 -41.01 -2.22 41.46
N ALA A 99 -40.70 -3.51 41.49
CA ALA A 99 -41.37 -4.42 42.39
C ALA A 99 -41.19 -4.03 43.86
N ALA A 100 -40.00 -3.62 44.29
CA ALA A 100 -39.74 -3.12 45.63
C ALA A 100 -40.48 -1.80 45.94
N GLU A 101 -40.60 -0.90 44.95
CA GLU A 101 -41.40 0.33 45.09
C GLU A 101 -42.90 0.04 45.23
N ASP A 102 -43.43 -0.92 44.47
CA ASP A 102 -44.83 -1.31 44.55
C ASP A 102 -45.14 -1.95 45.91
N LEU A 103 -44.27 -2.82 46.40
CA LEU A 103 -44.40 -3.36 47.77
C LEU A 103 -44.36 -2.25 48.83
N ALA A 104 -43.57 -1.23 48.64
CA ALA A 104 -43.48 -0.11 49.58
C ALA A 104 -44.74 0.78 49.63
N LYS A 105 -45.63 0.72 48.63
CA LYS A 105 -46.92 1.44 48.60
C LYS A 105 -47.93 0.91 49.62
N ASP A 106 -47.92 -0.39 49.83
CA ASP A 106 -48.87 -1.09 50.68
C ASP A 106 -48.33 -1.28 52.11
N GLN A 107 -47.15 -0.80 52.41
CA GLN A 107 -46.44 -0.95 53.69
C GLN A 107 -46.28 0.36 54.41
N THR A 108 -46.16 0.31 55.75
CA THR A 108 -45.89 1.51 56.60
C THR A 108 -44.73 1.25 57.55
N GLY A 109 -44.10 2.33 58.05
CA GLY A 109 -43.03 2.24 59.05
C GLY A 109 -41.70 1.74 58.46
N MET A 110 -41.04 0.83 59.19
CA MET A 110 -39.70 0.35 58.89
C MET A 110 -39.64 -0.41 57.55
N ASP A 111 -40.64 -1.25 57.25
CA ASP A 111 -40.68 -2.05 56.03
C ASP A 111 -40.82 -1.18 54.79
N GLN A 112 -41.60 -0.12 54.87
CA GLN A 112 -41.67 0.86 53.78
C GLN A 112 -40.32 1.54 53.54
N MET A 113 -39.59 1.91 54.60
CA MET A 113 -38.26 2.54 54.47
C MET A 113 -37.24 1.56 53.84
N ILE A 114 -37.24 0.29 54.24
CA ILE A 114 -36.35 -0.75 53.71
C ILE A 114 -36.60 -0.93 52.21
N ASN A 115 -37.88 -1.11 51.81
CA ASN A 115 -38.19 -1.32 50.39
C ASN A 115 -37.88 -0.12 49.51
N LYS A 116 -38.09 1.11 49.99
CA LYS A 116 -37.66 2.33 49.30
C LYS A 116 -36.12 2.45 49.21
N ALA A 117 -35.39 2.07 50.23
CA ALA A 117 -33.94 2.06 50.24
C ALA A 117 -33.40 1.01 49.26
N THR A 118 -33.99 -0.20 49.22
CA THR A 118 -33.67 -1.28 48.30
C THR A 118 -33.90 -0.85 46.86
N ALA A 119 -35.07 -0.29 46.54
CA ALA A 119 -35.36 0.22 45.19
C ALA A 119 -34.34 1.29 44.73
N LYS A 120 -33.98 2.21 45.64
CA LYS A 120 -32.97 3.25 45.36
C LYS A 120 -31.58 2.63 45.10
N ALA A 121 -31.18 1.62 45.87
CA ALA A 121 -29.92 0.92 45.70
C ALA A 121 -29.88 0.16 44.36
N LEU A 122 -30.92 -0.57 44.01
CA LEU A 122 -31.05 -1.30 42.74
C LEU A 122 -30.98 -0.36 41.53
N ARG A 123 -31.69 0.77 41.57
CA ARG A 123 -31.62 1.79 40.52
C ARG A 123 -30.21 2.39 40.36
N LYS A 124 -29.50 2.63 41.46
CA LYS A 124 -28.13 3.12 41.46
C LYS A 124 -27.19 2.11 40.75
N THR A 125 -27.32 0.83 41.10
CA THR A 125 -26.55 -0.26 40.49
C THR A 125 -26.87 -0.39 38.99
N ALA A 126 -28.15 -0.37 38.61
CA ALA A 126 -28.57 -0.39 37.23
C ALA A 126 -27.98 0.78 36.39
N ASN A 127 -27.98 1.99 36.97
CA ASN A 127 -27.37 3.15 36.31
C ASN A 127 -25.84 3.00 36.15
N GLN A 128 -25.16 2.38 37.12
CA GLN A 128 -23.74 2.07 37.02
C GLN A 128 -23.46 1.08 35.88
N MET A 129 -24.26 0.00 35.75
CA MET A 129 -24.14 -0.97 34.66
C MET A 129 -24.39 -0.34 33.28
N ARG A 130 -25.43 0.49 33.14
CA ARG A 130 -25.67 1.26 31.92
C ARG A 130 -24.51 2.18 31.54
N THR A 131 -23.89 2.79 32.55
CA THR A 131 -22.71 3.65 32.35
C THR A 131 -21.52 2.81 31.87
N MET A 132 -21.33 1.59 32.40
CA MET A 132 -20.29 0.66 31.93
C MET A 132 -20.54 0.23 30.46
N ALA A 133 -21.78 -0.18 30.14
CA ALA A 133 -22.17 -0.54 28.78
C ALA A 133 -21.93 0.63 27.79
N ASN A 134 -22.29 1.86 28.17
CA ASN A 134 -22.05 3.04 27.34
C ASN A 134 -20.54 3.36 27.17
N ASN A 135 -19.72 3.07 28.17
CA ASN A 135 -18.27 3.21 28.04
C ASN A 135 -17.66 2.15 27.11
N MET A 136 -18.23 0.93 27.12
CA MET A 136 -17.85 -0.13 26.16
C MET A 136 -18.25 0.24 24.74
N ASP A 137 -19.45 0.79 24.50
CA ASP A 137 -19.84 1.30 23.18
C ASP A 137 -18.93 2.41 22.66
N ARG A 138 -18.50 3.31 23.55
CA ARG A 138 -17.51 4.33 23.19
C ARG A 138 -16.15 3.72 22.85
N SER A 139 -15.79 2.62 23.50
CA SER A 139 -14.59 1.85 23.17
C SER A 139 -14.74 1.16 21.80
N LEU A 140 -15.93 0.62 21.51
CA LEU A 140 -16.26 0.02 20.21
C LEU A 140 -16.25 1.06 19.08
N SER A 141 -16.71 2.29 19.34
CA SER A 141 -16.64 3.35 18.31
C SER A 141 -15.19 3.77 17.98
N ARG A 142 -14.22 3.49 18.85
CA ARG A 142 -12.78 3.64 18.56
C ARG A 142 -12.24 2.52 17.70
N LYS A 143 -12.95 1.39 17.55
CA LYS A 143 -12.63 0.30 16.65
C LYS A 143 -12.45 0.81 15.22
N ASN A 144 -13.42 1.54 14.70
CA ASN A 144 -13.38 2.11 13.37
C ASN A 144 -12.11 2.95 13.14
N SER A 145 -11.66 3.68 14.16
CA SER A 145 -10.40 4.43 14.07
C SER A 145 -9.17 3.53 14.00
N SER A 146 -9.16 2.40 14.70
CA SER A 146 -8.06 1.43 14.67
C SER A 146 -8.04 0.63 13.37
N GLU A 147 -9.20 0.17 12.88
CA GLU A 147 -9.33 -0.49 11.58
C GLU A 147 -8.86 0.43 10.45
N LYS A 148 -9.30 1.69 10.43
CA LYS A 148 -8.82 2.70 9.47
C LYS A 148 -7.31 2.89 9.51
N GLN A 149 -6.69 2.84 10.67
CA GLN A 149 -5.24 2.91 10.79
C GLN A 149 -4.56 1.67 10.19
N ILE A 150 -5.14 0.48 10.40
CA ILE A 150 -4.63 -0.76 9.81
C ILE A 150 -4.82 -0.73 8.29
N ASP A 151 -5.98 -0.29 7.79
CA ASP A 151 -6.23 -0.12 6.34
C ASP A 151 -5.21 0.79 5.68
N ARG A 152 -4.82 1.88 6.34
CA ARG A 152 -3.80 2.78 5.82
C ARG A 152 -2.43 2.15 5.74
N GLN A 153 -2.05 1.37 6.74
CA GLN A 153 -0.80 0.60 6.73
C GLN A 153 -0.83 -0.47 5.64
N ALA A 154 -1.95 -1.16 5.50
CA ALA A 154 -2.17 -2.14 4.43
C ALA A 154 -2.08 -1.47 3.05
N ASN A 155 -2.74 -0.33 2.84
CA ASN A 155 -2.71 0.41 1.58
C ASN A 155 -1.29 0.89 1.22
N SER A 156 -0.50 1.33 2.20
CA SER A 156 0.92 1.65 1.97
C SER A 156 1.72 0.45 1.50
N LEU A 157 1.48 -0.69 2.12
CA LEU A 157 2.16 -1.92 1.76
C LEU A 157 1.71 -2.42 0.37
N ILE A 158 0.41 -2.32 0.05
CA ILE A 158 -0.14 -2.64 -1.27
C ILE A 158 0.56 -1.82 -2.35
N LEU A 159 0.65 -0.50 -2.17
CA LEU A 159 1.38 0.37 -3.09
C LEU A 159 2.84 -0.07 -3.29
N ASN A 160 3.53 -0.41 -2.20
CA ASN A 160 4.91 -0.89 -2.29
C ASN A 160 5.01 -2.23 -3.06
N VAL A 161 4.06 -3.15 -2.88
CA VAL A 161 4.02 -4.42 -3.61
C VAL A 161 3.70 -4.19 -5.10
N GLU A 162 2.79 -3.27 -5.42
CA GLU A 162 2.52 -2.84 -6.81
C GLU A 162 3.79 -2.28 -7.48
N MET A 163 4.54 -1.42 -6.76
CA MET A 163 5.83 -0.90 -7.23
C MET A 163 6.87 -2.00 -7.44
N MET A 164 6.94 -2.98 -6.53
CA MET A 164 7.84 -4.12 -6.66
C MET A 164 7.50 -5.00 -7.86
N LEU A 165 6.21 -5.25 -8.13
CA LEU A 165 5.78 -6.01 -9.30
C LEU A 165 6.13 -5.25 -10.60
N ASN A 166 5.96 -3.94 -10.61
CA ASN A 166 6.37 -3.09 -11.72
C ASN A 166 7.89 -3.19 -11.95
N GLN A 167 8.69 -3.07 -10.90
CA GLN A 167 10.16 -3.20 -10.96
C GLN A 167 10.60 -4.61 -11.41
N TYR A 168 9.90 -5.66 -10.96
CA TYR A 168 10.12 -7.03 -11.43
C TYR A 168 10.01 -7.13 -12.95
N GLN A 169 8.95 -6.59 -13.53
CA GLN A 169 8.73 -6.63 -14.98
C GLN A 169 9.76 -5.79 -15.75
N GLN A 170 10.20 -4.65 -15.19
CA GLN A 170 11.29 -3.88 -15.79
C GLN A 170 12.59 -4.67 -15.82
N LEU A 171 12.96 -5.32 -14.71
CA LEU A 171 14.16 -6.16 -14.64
C LEU A 171 14.09 -7.37 -15.60
N GLN A 172 12.92 -8.01 -15.72
CA GLN A 172 12.70 -9.09 -16.71
C GLN A 172 12.95 -8.61 -18.15
N SER A 173 12.49 -7.42 -18.48
CA SER A 173 12.74 -6.82 -19.80
C SER A 173 14.23 -6.52 -20.02
N GLN A 174 14.92 -5.98 -19.02
CA GLN A 174 16.36 -5.72 -19.07
C GLN A 174 17.17 -7.01 -19.15
N ARG A 175 16.76 -8.04 -18.40
CA ARG A 175 17.36 -9.39 -18.46
C ARG A 175 17.33 -9.99 -19.87
N THR A 176 16.19 -9.84 -20.56
CA THR A 176 16.04 -10.32 -21.94
C THR A 176 17.04 -9.66 -22.88
N ILE A 177 17.23 -8.35 -22.77
CA ILE A 177 18.24 -7.60 -23.54
C ILE A 177 19.65 -8.05 -23.17
N ALA A 178 19.97 -8.17 -21.90
CA ALA A 178 21.28 -8.60 -21.43
C ALA A 178 21.63 -10.02 -21.91
N ALA A 179 20.68 -10.94 -21.85
CA ALA A 179 20.84 -12.31 -22.37
C ALA A 179 21.16 -12.32 -23.86
N LYS A 180 20.45 -11.49 -24.65
CA LYS A 180 20.73 -11.35 -26.09
C LYS A 180 22.08 -10.68 -26.36
N GLY A 181 22.47 -9.73 -25.49
CA GLY A 181 23.79 -9.12 -25.53
C GLY A 181 24.93 -10.13 -25.28
N VAL A 182 24.74 -11.06 -24.34
CA VAL A 182 25.68 -12.15 -24.05
C VAL A 182 25.77 -13.11 -25.25
N GLU A 183 24.64 -13.43 -25.86
CA GLU A 183 24.63 -14.28 -27.09
C GLU A 183 25.42 -13.62 -28.24
N LEU A 184 25.20 -12.34 -28.49
CA LEU A 184 25.94 -11.55 -29.46
C LEU A 184 27.44 -11.48 -29.13
N ALA A 185 27.82 -11.22 -27.87
CA ALA A 185 29.22 -11.20 -27.45
C ALA A 185 29.89 -12.59 -27.60
N THR A 186 29.15 -13.66 -27.35
CA THR A 186 29.62 -15.04 -27.58
C THR A 186 29.90 -15.28 -29.06
N ALA A 187 28.99 -14.91 -29.96
CA ALA A 187 29.17 -15.04 -31.41
C ALA A 187 30.34 -14.17 -31.89
N ALA A 188 30.49 -12.95 -31.39
CA ALA A 188 31.60 -12.08 -31.72
C ALA A 188 32.96 -12.67 -31.28
N LYS A 189 33.04 -13.24 -30.07
CA LYS A 189 34.26 -13.92 -29.60
C LYS A 189 34.61 -15.13 -30.47
N GLN A 190 33.61 -15.93 -30.86
CA GLN A 190 33.82 -17.08 -31.75
C GLN A 190 34.38 -16.64 -33.14
N LEU A 191 33.85 -15.56 -33.70
CA LEU A 191 34.34 -14.97 -34.92
C LEU A 191 35.79 -14.51 -34.75
N GLN A 192 36.14 -13.79 -33.70
CA GLN A 192 37.51 -13.32 -33.42
C GLN A 192 38.50 -14.50 -33.30
N ASN A 193 38.12 -15.58 -32.62
CA ASN A 193 38.91 -16.79 -32.49
C ASN A 193 39.17 -17.41 -33.91
N THR A 194 38.16 -17.45 -34.78
CA THR A 194 38.28 -17.99 -36.13
C THR A 194 39.21 -17.12 -36.98
N MET A 195 39.06 -15.79 -36.88
CA MET A 195 39.91 -14.83 -37.58
C MET A 195 41.36 -14.90 -37.12
N GLN A 196 41.58 -15.06 -35.82
CA GLN A 196 42.91 -15.26 -35.22
C GLN A 196 43.57 -16.55 -35.78
N ALA A 197 42.83 -17.66 -35.82
CA ALA A 197 43.32 -18.92 -36.36
C ALA A 197 43.69 -18.81 -37.86
N GLN A 198 43.12 -17.87 -38.58
CA GLN A 198 43.42 -17.55 -39.99
C GLN A 198 44.48 -16.43 -40.15
N GLY A 199 45.02 -15.92 -39.01
CA GLY A 199 46.01 -14.84 -39.01
C GLY A 199 45.44 -13.46 -39.35
N MET A 200 44.12 -13.28 -39.28
CA MET A 200 43.41 -12.02 -39.61
C MET A 200 43.03 -11.19 -38.40
N ALA A 201 43.24 -11.69 -37.17
CA ALA A 201 43.03 -10.97 -35.93
C ALA A 201 44.20 -11.15 -34.96
N VAL A 202 44.45 -10.20 -34.10
CA VAL A 202 45.50 -10.26 -33.09
C VAL A 202 44.95 -10.68 -31.73
N ASP A 203 45.83 -11.14 -30.81
CA ASP A 203 45.45 -11.58 -29.47
C ASP A 203 44.64 -10.52 -28.72
N ALA A 204 44.94 -9.25 -28.94
CA ALA A 204 44.23 -8.11 -28.30
C ALA A 204 42.73 -8.07 -28.70
N ASP A 205 42.38 -8.44 -29.95
CA ASP A 205 40.98 -8.46 -30.40
C ASP A 205 40.20 -9.57 -29.74
N VAL A 206 40.81 -10.75 -29.60
CA VAL A 206 40.24 -11.90 -28.90
C VAL A 206 40.04 -11.60 -27.42
N LEU A 207 41.03 -10.95 -26.79
CA LEU A 207 40.95 -10.54 -25.38
C LEU A 207 39.86 -9.50 -25.13
N SER A 208 39.72 -8.53 -26.03
CA SER A 208 38.64 -7.52 -26.02
C SER A 208 37.25 -8.16 -26.14
N ALA A 209 37.07 -9.09 -27.03
CA ALA A 209 35.83 -9.84 -27.19
C ALA A 209 35.51 -10.71 -25.95
N ALA A 210 36.55 -11.32 -25.35
CA ALA A 210 36.40 -12.09 -24.11
C ALA A 210 36.02 -11.19 -22.92
N ALA A 211 36.61 -9.99 -22.82
CA ALA A 211 36.25 -9.01 -21.78
C ALA A 211 34.80 -8.53 -21.93
N SER A 212 34.34 -8.26 -23.18
CA SER A 212 32.95 -7.88 -23.46
C SER A 212 31.96 -8.97 -23.06
N LEU A 213 32.27 -10.24 -23.34
CA LEU A 213 31.48 -11.38 -22.94
C LEU A 213 31.41 -11.51 -21.40
N SER A 214 32.56 -11.39 -20.72
CA SER A 214 32.60 -11.45 -19.26
C SER A 214 31.80 -10.34 -18.59
N SER A 215 31.87 -9.12 -19.14
CA SER A 215 31.06 -7.98 -18.68
C SER A 215 29.56 -8.23 -18.85
N GLY A 216 29.15 -8.73 -20.03
CA GLY A 216 27.75 -9.08 -20.30
C GLY A 216 27.22 -10.16 -19.36
N GLN A 217 28.02 -11.21 -19.09
CA GLN A 217 27.66 -12.26 -18.12
C GLN A 217 27.54 -11.73 -16.69
N SER A 218 28.43 -10.83 -16.26
CA SER A 218 28.38 -10.20 -14.96
C SER A 218 27.09 -9.35 -14.81
N GLN A 219 26.72 -8.59 -15.85
CA GLN A 219 25.50 -7.82 -15.87
C GLN A 219 24.26 -8.73 -15.79
N LEU A 220 24.22 -9.82 -16.53
CA LEU A 220 23.12 -10.80 -16.49
C LEU A 220 22.98 -11.41 -15.10
N ASN A 221 24.07 -11.81 -14.47
CA ASN A 221 24.06 -12.36 -13.10
C ASN A 221 23.56 -11.34 -12.08
N THR A 222 23.90 -10.04 -12.25
CA THR A 222 23.40 -8.96 -11.37
C THR A 222 21.88 -8.78 -11.52
N LEU A 223 21.37 -8.85 -12.76
CA LEU A 223 19.92 -8.78 -13.02
C LEU A 223 19.20 -10.00 -12.45
N ASP A 224 19.74 -11.20 -12.62
CA ASP A 224 19.17 -12.43 -12.05
C ASP A 224 19.09 -12.37 -10.51
N ALA A 225 20.14 -11.90 -9.86
CA ALA A 225 20.13 -11.70 -8.40
C ALA A 225 19.11 -10.65 -7.96
N GLY A 226 18.97 -9.55 -8.72
CA GLY A 226 17.96 -8.51 -8.46
C GLY A 226 16.54 -9.04 -8.60
N ILE A 227 16.26 -9.83 -9.64
CA ILE A 227 14.98 -10.48 -9.85
C ILE A 227 14.67 -11.45 -8.71
N GLU A 228 15.62 -12.30 -8.32
CA GLU A 228 15.45 -13.23 -7.21
C GLU A 228 15.13 -12.50 -5.90
N GLN A 229 15.81 -11.39 -5.62
CA GLN A 229 15.55 -10.58 -4.42
C GLN A 229 14.13 -10.01 -4.42
N ILE A 230 13.65 -9.48 -5.56
CA ILE A 230 12.28 -8.95 -5.67
C ILE A 230 11.26 -10.09 -5.53
N CYS A 231 11.49 -11.25 -6.14
CA CYS A 231 10.63 -12.43 -5.99
C CYS A 231 10.47 -12.82 -4.52
N LYS A 232 11.57 -12.87 -3.76
CA LYS A 232 11.53 -13.16 -2.31
C LYS A 232 10.74 -12.13 -1.52
N MET A 233 10.89 -10.85 -1.85
CA MET A 233 10.11 -9.79 -1.21
C MET A 233 8.62 -9.89 -1.56
N LEU A 234 8.28 -10.12 -2.83
CA LEU A 234 6.89 -10.33 -3.26
C LEU A 234 6.26 -11.52 -2.53
N CYS A 235 6.95 -12.67 -2.48
CA CYS A 235 6.48 -13.84 -1.72
C CYS A 235 6.23 -13.51 -0.24
N SER A 236 7.16 -12.79 0.40
CA SER A 236 7.05 -12.41 1.82
C SER A 236 5.82 -11.54 2.10
N PHE A 237 5.48 -10.60 1.21
CA PHE A 237 4.35 -9.69 1.40
C PHE A 237 3.01 -10.30 0.98
N THR A 238 2.99 -11.24 0.04
CA THR A 238 1.78 -11.85 -0.50
C THR A 238 1.49 -13.24 0.04
N GLY A 239 2.38 -13.76 0.90
CA GLY A 239 2.19 -15.03 1.60
C GLY A 239 2.44 -16.28 0.76
N TYR A 240 3.10 -16.14 -0.39
CA TYR A 240 3.57 -17.31 -1.14
C TYR A 240 4.80 -17.95 -0.48
N ASP A 241 4.90 -19.26 -0.60
CA ASP A 241 6.12 -19.97 -0.28
C ASP A 241 7.14 -19.78 -1.44
N GLU A 242 8.35 -19.35 -1.12
CA GLU A 242 9.42 -19.19 -2.12
C GLU A 242 9.67 -20.50 -2.90
N ALA A 243 9.53 -21.65 -2.24
CA ALA A 243 9.71 -22.97 -2.87
C ALA A 243 8.62 -23.30 -3.90
N SER A 244 7.46 -22.63 -3.87
CA SER A 244 6.37 -22.84 -4.82
C SER A 244 6.63 -22.20 -6.20
N ASN A 245 7.65 -21.33 -6.32
CA ASN A 245 7.95 -20.55 -7.52
C ASN A 245 6.69 -19.90 -8.13
N PRO A 246 6.03 -18.98 -7.44
CA PRO A 246 4.81 -18.36 -7.93
C PRO A 246 5.03 -17.61 -9.25
N VAL A 247 4.03 -17.64 -10.11
CA VAL A 247 4.01 -16.85 -11.33
C VAL A 247 3.51 -15.46 -11.03
N PHE A 248 4.29 -14.43 -11.36
CA PHE A 248 3.88 -13.04 -11.20
C PHE A 248 3.24 -12.56 -12.51
N GLY A 249 1.98 -12.15 -12.44
CA GLY A 249 1.19 -11.65 -13.54
C GLY A 249 1.71 -10.33 -14.11
N GLU A 250 1.15 -9.91 -15.23
CA GLU A 250 1.54 -8.65 -15.84
C GLU A 250 0.86 -7.45 -15.15
N VAL A 251 1.59 -6.35 -15.04
CA VAL A 251 1.03 -5.06 -14.65
C VAL A 251 0.12 -4.58 -15.80
N PRO A 252 -1.12 -4.13 -15.51
CA PRO A 252 -2.01 -3.59 -16.53
C PRO A 252 -1.36 -2.46 -17.32
N ALA A 253 -1.58 -2.44 -18.65
CA ALA A 253 -1.08 -1.37 -19.50
C ALA A 253 -1.59 0.00 -19.03
N ALA A 254 -0.77 1.01 -19.16
CA ALA A 254 -1.12 2.38 -18.83
C ALA A 254 -2.30 2.86 -19.70
N ASP A 255 -3.20 3.62 -19.10
CA ASP A 255 -4.25 4.33 -19.83
C ASP A 255 -3.91 5.82 -19.97
N PRO A 256 -3.33 6.25 -21.10
CA PRO A 256 -3.00 7.66 -21.32
C PRO A 256 -4.24 8.58 -21.33
N SER A 257 -5.43 8.04 -21.59
CA SER A 257 -6.66 8.82 -21.64
C SER A 257 -7.10 9.32 -20.24
N TYR A 258 -6.67 8.62 -19.19
CA TYR A 258 -6.91 9.02 -17.80
C TYR A 258 -6.44 10.46 -17.51
N ILE A 259 -5.30 10.87 -18.09
CA ILE A 259 -4.72 12.21 -17.88
C ILE A 259 -5.69 13.33 -18.30
N ALA A 260 -6.46 13.09 -19.37
CA ALA A 260 -7.44 14.05 -19.86
C ALA A 260 -8.69 14.16 -18.97
N THR A 261 -8.94 13.16 -18.12
CA THR A 261 -10.09 13.15 -17.21
C THR A 261 -9.81 13.81 -15.87
N VAL A 262 -8.54 14.09 -15.56
CA VAL A 262 -8.08 14.60 -14.26
C VAL A 262 -8.48 16.08 -14.09
N ASN A 263 -9.13 16.36 -12.97
CA ASN A 263 -9.38 17.74 -12.51
C ASN A 263 -8.47 18.06 -11.32
N VAL A 264 -7.26 18.56 -11.62
CA VAL A 264 -6.22 18.83 -10.62
C VAL A 264 -6.71 19.74 -9.49
N ALA A 265 -7.57 20.73 -9.79
CA ALA A 265 -8.07 21.66 -8.78
C ALA A 265 -8.97 20.96 -7.75
N GLU A 266 -9.86 20.11 -8.23
CA GLU A 266 -10.75 19.31 -7.36
C GLU A 266 -9.94 18.23 -6.59
N ASP A 267 -9.02 17.58 -7.27
CA ASP A 267 -8.20 16.50 -6.68
C ASP A 267 -7.24 17.02 -5.61
N LYS A 268 -6.73 18.25 -5.71
CA LYS A 268 -5.98 18.92 -4.63
C LYS A 268 -6.81 19.02 -3.35
N GLU A 269 -8.06 19.42 -3.46
CA GLU A 269 -8.95 19.54 -2.29
C GLU A 269 -9.36 18.17 -1.74
N LYS A 270 -9.59 17.18 -2.62
CA LYS A 270 -9.81 15.79 -2.18
C LYS A 270 -8.59 15.26 -1.41
N ALA A 271 -7.39 15.43 -1.96
CA ALA A 271 -6.16 14.99 -1.31
C ALA A 271 -5.95 15.65 0.06
N VAL A 272 -6.19 16.96 0.17
CA VAL A 272 -6.09 17.69 1.44
C VAL A 272 -7.11 17.19 2.47
N ASN A 273 -8.31 16.82 2.04
CA ASN A 273 -9.34 16.30 2.93
C ASN A 273 -9.10 14.84 3.33
N ASN A 274 -8.51 14.05 2.44
CA ASN A 274 -8.25 12.63 2.63
C ASN A 274 -6.92 12.37 3.35
N ASN A 275 -5.98 13.32 3.33
CA ASN A 275 -4.66 13.13 3.93
C ASN A 275 -4.75 12.95 5.44
N TYR A 276 -4.35 11.76 5.91
CA TYR A 276 -4.52 11.40 7.31
C TYR A 276 -3.62 12.19 8.26
N GLU A 277 -2.43 12.53 7.82
CA GLU A 277 -1.53 13.34 8.63
C GLU A 277 -2.16 14.71 8.89
N LEU A 278 -2.77 15.31 7.86
CA LEU A 278 -3.55 16.53 7.99
C LEU A 278 -4.79 16.36 8.88
N ILE A 279 -5.53 15.26 8.73
CA ILE A 279 -6.68 14.95 9.59
C ILE A 279 -6.23 14.83 11.05
N SER A 280 -5.12 14.13 11.30
CA SER A 280 -4.54 14.01 12.64
C SER A 280 -4.06 15.35 13.18
N LEU A 281 -3.36 16.14 12.35
CA LEU A 281 -2.84 17.45 12.71
C LEU A 281 -3.98 18.45 13.01
N ARG A 282 -5.03 18.48 12.21
CA ARG A 282 -6.26 19.27 12.43
C ARG A 282 -6.96 18.84 13.72
N GLY A 283 -7.08 17.53 13.99
CA GLY A 283 -7.62 16.98 15.24
C GLY A 283 -6.87 17.43 16.48
N GLN A 284 -5.56 17.61 16.40
CA GLN A 284 -4.73 18.13 17.47
C GLN A 284 -4.93 19.64 17.74
N THR A 285 -5.49 20.38 16.77
CA THR A 285 -5.73 21.83 16.90
C THR A 285 -7.05 22.18 17.55
N GLY A 286 -8.09 21.36 17.46
CA GLY A 286 -9.40 21.72 18.00
C GLY A 286 -10.43 20.59 18.05
N GLY A 287 -10.20 19.46 17.40
CA GLY A 287 -11.18 18.39 17.35
C GLY A 287 -11.48 17.74 18.69
N GLY A 288 -12.72 17.91 19.19
CA GLY A 288 -13.21 17.23 20.38
C GLY A 288 -13.02 17.98 21.71
N MET A 289 -12.40 19.16 21.74
CA MET A 289 -12.35 20.01 22.93
C MET A 289 -13.38 21.15 22.82
N THR A 290 -14.09 21.42 23.90
CA THR A 290 -14.94 22.63 23.97
C THR A 290 -14.07 23.88 23.88
N ASP A 291 -14.60 24.98 23.35
CA ASP A 291 -13.92 26.28 23.31
C ASP A 291 -13.29 26.69 24.63
N LEU A 292 -13.93 26.35 25.74
CA LEU A 292 -13.44 26.63 27.08
C LEU A 292 -12.20 25.79 27.44
N GLN A 293 -12.18 24.51 27.07
CA GLN A 293 -11.03 23.61 27.29
C GLN A 293 -9.82 24.00 26.44
N ILE A 294 -10.04 24.46 25.20
CA ILE A 294 -8.99 24.98 24.34
C ILE A 294 -8.35 26.22 24.95
N ARG A 295 -9.16 27.15 25.47
CA ARG A 295 -8.68 28.40 26.07
C ARG A 295 -7.94 28.19 27.39
N THR A 296 -8.29 27.15 28.16
CA THR A 296 -7.66 26.88 29.47
C THR A 296 -6.43 25.98 29.37
N SER A 297 -6.28 25.18 28.34
CA SER A 297 -5.20 24.17 28.21
C SER A 297 -4.05 24.58 27.32
N LYS A 298 -4.21 25.58 26.43
CA LYS A 298 -3.16 25.99 25.46
C LYS A 298 -3.06 27.52 25.34
N THR A 299 -1.85 28.03 25.23
CA THR A 299 -1.62 29.45 24.93
C THR A 299 -2.08 29.80 23.52
N THR A 300 -2.54 31.03 23.31
CA THR A 300 -2.94 31.55 21.96
C THR A 300 -1.82 31.37 20.94
N THR A 301 -0.57 31.54 21.33
CA THR A 301 0.62 31.36 20.47
C THR A 301 0.77 29.90 20.02
N GLN A 302 0.55 28.92 20.91
CA GLN A 302 0.63 27.50 20.56
C GLN A 302 -0.46 27.10 19.57
N ILE A 303 -1.67 27.63 19.72
CA ILE A 303 -2.77 27.40 18.78
C ILE A 303 -2.45 28.03 17.43
N ALA A 304 -1.98 29.29 17.40
CA ALA A 304 -1.59 29.97 16.16
C ALA A 304 -0.47 29.25 15.41
N ASN A 305 0.55 28.76 16.13
CA ASN A 305 1.62 27.98 15.51
C ASN A 305 1.14 26.66 14.93
N LYS A 306 0.22 25.96 15.61
CA LYS A 306 -0.39 24.73 15.09
C LYS A 306 -1.23 24.99 13.84
N LEU A 307 -2.01 26.07 13.80
CA LEU A 307 -2.80 26.44 12.63
C LEU A 307 -1.89 26.75 11.42
N ARG A 308 -0.77 27.47 11.62
CA ARG A 308 0.21 27.71 10.55
C ARG A 308 0.83 26.40 10.06
N ASN A 309 1.10 25.45 10.93
CA ASN A 309 1.60 24.15 10.52
C ASN A 309 0.57 23.37 9.67
N VAL A 310 -0.73 23.48 10.02
CA VAL A 310 -1.80 22.88 9.20
C VAL A 310 -1.82 23.54 7.81
N GLU A 311 -1.86 24.86 7.74
CA GLU A 311 -1.86 25.61 6.47
C GLU A 311 -0.64 25.27 5.60
N TYR A 312 0.55 25.20 6.20
CA TYR A 312 1.78 24.79 5.50
C TYR A 312 1.70 23.36 4.99
N SER A 313 1.18 22.43 5.80
CA SER A 313 1.04 21.02 5.39
C SER A 313 -0.03 20.85 4.30
N GLU A 314 -1.12 21.63 4.34
CA GLU A 314 -2.12 21.65 3.28
C GLU A 314 -1.54 22.11 1.95
N GLU A 315 -0.71 23.17 1.97
CA GLU A 315 -0.06 23.68 0.77
C GLU A 315 0.97 22.68 0.22
N ASN A 316 1.69 21.98 1.09
CA ASN A 316 2.59 20.91 0.68
C ASN A 316 1.84 19.78 -0.03
N VAL A 317 0.67 19.36 0.48
CA VAL A 317 -0.17 18.35 -0.19
C VAL A 317 -0.64 18.85 -1.55
N ARG A 318 -1.14 20.10 -1.65
CA ARG A 318 -1.54 20.69 -2.94
C ARG A 318 -0.40 20.76 -3.95
N SER A 319 0.79 21.16 -3.48
CA SER A 319 2.00 21.23 -4.31
C SER A 319 2.43 19.85 -4.79
N ASN A 320 2.38 18.85 -3.92
CA ASN A 320 2.73 17.47 -4.27
C ASN A 320 1.76 16.88 -5.33
N ILE A 321 0.44 17.10 -5.21
CA ILE A 321 -0.54 16.69 -6.23
C ILE A 321 -0.23 17.34 -7.58
N GLN A 322 0.17 18.63 -7.58
CA GLN A 322 0.58 19.30 -8.82
C GLN A 322 1.82 18.62 -9.41
N ALA A 323 2.83 18.36 -8.59
CA ALA A 323 4.08 17.73 -9.03
C ALA A 323 3.84 16.33 -9.60
N LEU A 324 2.99 15.53 -8.95
CA LEU A 324 2.60 14.19 -9.44
C LEU A 324 1.83 14.26 -10.76
N TYR A 325 0.96 15.25 -10.94
CA TYR A 325 0.29 15.47 -12.22
C TYR A 325 1.27 15.84 -13.33
N ASP A 326 2.22 16.71 -13.03
CA ASP A 326 3.24 17.12 -14.01
C ASP A 326 4.18 15.95 -14.35
N ALA A 327 4.57 15.14 -13.37
CA ALA A 327 5.32 13.90 -13.57
C ALA A 327 4.54 12.91 -14.46
N MET A 328 3.24 12.74 -14.23
CA MET A 328 2.39 11.89 -15.07
C MET A 328 2.36 12.35 -16.54
N LYS A 329 2.32 13.68 -16.79
CA LYS A 329 2.40 14.25 -18.14
C LYS A 329 3.76 14.02 -18.79
N GLU A 330 4.84 14.14 -18.01
CA GLU A 330 6.20 13.84 -18.47
C GLU A 330 6.34 12.38 -18.88
N LYS A 331 5.88 11.44 -18.04
CA LYS A 331 5.90 10.00 -18.36
C LYS A 331 5.03 9.68 -19.58
N ASN A 332 3.89 10.37 -19.77
CA ASN A 332 3.08 10.22 -20.98
C ASN A 332 3.81 10.67 -22.27
N SER A 333 4.58 11.76 -22.17
CA SER A 333 5.43 12.20 -23.30
C SER A 333 6.52 11.16 -23.61
N SER A 334 7.15 10.61 -22.58
CA SER A 334 8.15 9.55 -22.70
C SER A 334 7.55 8.26 -23.29
N TYR A 335 6.36 7.87 -22.85
CA TYR A 335 5.59 6.75 -23.40
C TYR A 335 5.31 6.92 -24.90
N SER A 336 4.84 8.10 -25.30
CA SER A 336 4.54 8.39 -26.71
C SER A 336 5.79 8.32 -27.58
N ALA A 337 6.92 8.86 -27.09
CA ALA A 337 8.21 8.77 -27.79
C ALA A 337 8.71 7.32 -27.89
N ALA A 338 8.63 6.56 -26.81
CA ALA A 338 9.03 5.15 -26.78
C ALA A 338 8.16 4.28 -27.69
N LYS A 339 6.86 4.56 -27.77
CA LYS A 339 5.93 3.91 -28.70
C LYS A 339 6.35 4.12 -30.17
N THR A 340 6.65 5.36 -30.54
CA THR A 340 7.12 5.69 -31.89
C THR A 340 8.45 5.01 -32.22
N ALA A 341 9.37 4.96 -31.25
CA ALA A 341 10.65 4.26 -31.40
C ALA A 341 10.45 2.74 -31.57
N TYR A 342 9.54 2.14 -30.84
CA TYR A 342 9.17 0.73 -30.96
C TYR A 342 8.57 0.42 -32.35
N GLU A 343 7.61 1.23 -32.81
CA GLU A 343 6.98 1.07 -34.15
C GLU A 343 8.02 1.16 -35.26
N SER A 344 8.94 2.12 -35.19
CA SER A 344 10.07 2.24 -36.13
C SER A 344 11.04 1.06 -36.05
N GLY A 345 11.35 0.61 -34.82
CA GLY A 345 12.19 -0.56 -34.57
C GLY A 345 11.57 -1.84 -35.13
N GLN A 346 10.25 -1.99 -35.04
CA GLN A 346 9.52 -3.13 -35.58
C GLN A 346 9.63 -3.20 -37.13
N ILE A 347 9.50 -2.07 -37.82
CA ILE A 347 9.64 -1.98 -39.25
C ILE A 347 11.08 -2.37 -39.65
N SER A 348 12.08 -1.82 -38.94
CA SER A 348 13.50 -2.11 -39.18
C SER A 348 13.82 -3.59 -38.97
N TRP A 349 13.24 -4.19 -37.92
CA TRP A 349 13.39 -5.61 -37.64
C TRP A 349 12.77 -6.50 -38.72
N GLN A 350 11.56 -6.18 -39.19
CA GLN A 350 10.94 -6.89 -40.31
C GLN A 350 11.80 -6.83 -41.59
N ALA A 351 12.38 -5.66 -41.89
CA ALA A 351 13.30 -5.51 -43.02
C ALA A 351 14.57 -6.37 -42.85
N ALA A 352 15.14 -6.41 -41.61
CA ALA A 352 16.29 -7.24 -41.30
C ALA A 352 16.01 -8.75 -41.46
N GLN A 353 14.81 -9.21 -41.10
CA GLN A 353 14.38 -10.60 -41.30
C GLN A 353 14.35 -10.96 -42.78
N VAL A 354 13.78 -10.10 -43.64
CA VAL A 354 13.76 -10.30 -45.10
C VAL A 354 15.18 -10.29 -45.70
N GLN A 355 16.04 -9.35 -45.30
CA GLN A 355 17.42 -9.27 -45.71
C GLN A 355 18.21 -10.53 -45.30
N LYS A 356 17.97 -11.05 -44.07
CA LYS A 356 18.60 -12.29 -43.61
C LYS A 356 18.15 -13.50 -44.43
N ALA A 357 16.85 -13.61 -44.72
CA ALA A 357 16.30 -14.68 -45.55
C ALA A 357 16.91 -14.69 -47.01
N ASN A 358 17.23 -13.50 -47.54
CA ASN A 358 17.87 -13.34 -48.85
C ASN A 358 19.41 -13.44 -48.79
N GLY A 359 20.01 -13.78 -47.64
CA GLY A 359 21.46 -13.93 -47.52
C GLY A 359 22.24 -12.60 -47.47
N MET A 360 21.55 -11.46 -47.35
CA MET A 360 22.16 -10.11 -47.36
C MET A 360 22.77 -9.67 -46.05
N LEU A 361 22.46 -10.37 -44.94
CA LEU A 361 22.97 -10.07 -43.60
C LEU A 361 23.79 -11.24 -43.05
N SER A 362 24.95 -10.94 -42.47
CA SER A 362 25.69 -11.88 -41.65
C SER A 362 24.92 -12.22 -40.37
N ASN A 363 25.29 -13.31 -39.67
CA ASN A 363 24.67 -13.67 -38.40
C ASN A 363 24.82 -12.58 -37.36
N ILE A 364 26.00 -11.97 -37.27
CA ILE A 364 26.27 -10.91 -36.28
C ILE A 364 25.42 -9.67 -36.59
N GLN A 365 25.35 -9.23 -37.82
CA GLN A 365 24.50 -8.10 -38.20
C GLN A 365 23.02 -8.36 -37.91
N TYR A 366 22.54 -9.57 -38.15
CA TYR A 366 21.16 -9.95 -37.84
C TYR A 366 20.91 -9.91 -36.34
N MET A 367 21.81 -10.46 -35.51
CA MET A 367 21.71 -10.40 -34.06
C MET A 367 21.79 -8.96 -33.51
N GLN A 368 22.56 -8.08 -34.14
CA GLN A 368 22.60 -6.66 -33.80
C GLN A 368 21.25 -5.96 -34.06
N GLN A 369 20.59 -6.29 -35.18
CA GLN A 369 19.26 -5.76 -35.49
C GLN A 369 18.21 -6.31 -34.55
N GLU A 370 18.29 -7.58 -34.16
CA GLU A 370 17.44 -8.19 -33.15
C GLU A 370 17.61 -7.53 -31.78
N LEU A 371 18.84 -7.29 -31.37
CA LEU A 371 19.13 -6.58 -30.10
C LEU A 371 18.57 -5.17 -30.14
N ALA A 372 18.72 -4.42 -31.23
CA ALA A 372 18.16 -3.07 -31.35
C ALA A 372 16.63 -3.07 -31.27
N TRP A 373 15.99 -4.06 -31.90
CA TRP A 373 14.53 -4.23 -31.78
C TRP A 373 14.10 -4.58 -30.35
N LEU A 374 14.77 -5.50 -29.65
CA LEU A 374 14.50 -5.84 -28.25
C LEU A 374 14.71 -4.66 -27.33
N GLN A 375 15.71 -3.81 -27.60
CA GLN A 375 15.91 -2.57 -26.85
C GLN A 375 14.75 -1.60 -27.03
N ALA A 376 14.25 -1.42 -28.25
CA ALA A 376 13.10 -0.57 -28.53
C ALA A 376 11.82 -1.14 -27.89
N GLN A 377 11.61 -2.46 -27.94
CA GLN A 377 10.49 -3.14 -27.29
C GLN A 377 10.52 -2.98 -25.78
N SER A 378 11.68 -3.20 -25.17
CA SER A 378 11.85 -3.03 -23.73
C SER A 378 11.70 -1.57 -23.31
N GLY A 379 12.23 -0.63 -24.11
CA GLY A 379 12.06 0.79 -23.88
C GLY A 379 10.59 1.21 -23.85
N TYR A 380 9.79 0.67 -24.78
CA TYR A 380 8.35 0.89 -24.81
C TYR A 380 7.65 0.27 -23.56
N LYS A 381 7.95 -1.00 -23.22
CA LYS A 381 7.40 -1.66 -22.04
C LYS A 381 7.77 -0.92 -20.74
N CYS A 382 9.02 -0.49 -20.59
CA CYS A 382 9.45 0.28 -19.42
C CYS A 382 8.76 1.65 -19.34
N ALA A 383 8.53 2.32 -20.49
CA ALA A 383 7.80 3.59 -20.52
C ALA A 383 6.32 3.42 -20.19
N ASP A 384 5.68 2.33 -20.61
CA ASP A 384 4.33 1.95 -20.25
C ASP A 384 4.19 1.71 -18.75
N LEU A 385 5.09 0.90 -18.19
CA LEU A 385 5.15 0.64 -16.75
C LEU A 385 5.40 1.91 -15.92
N ALA A 386 6.26 2.82 -16.42
CA ALA A 386 6.53 4.08 -15.75
C ALA A 386 5.32 5.03 -15.77
N LEU A 387 4.57 5.07 -16.87
CA LEU A 387 3.33 5.83 -16.97
C LEU A 387 2.25 5.24 -16.05
N GLN A 388 2.09 3.92 -16.05
CA GLN A 388 1.16 3.23 -15.16
C GLN A 388 1.48 3.54 -13.69
N GLN A 389 2.75 3.48 -13.30
CA GLN A 389 3.19 3.81 -11.95
C GLN A 389 2.87 5.27 -11.60
N ALA A 390 3.12 6.21 -12.52
CA ALA A 390 2.81 7.62 -12.29
C ALA A 390 1.30 7.85 -12.12
N ILE A 391 0.45 7.16 -12.89
CA ILE A 391 -1.01 7.20 -12.73
C ILE A 391 -1.43 6.64 -11.37
N GLN A 392 -0.87 5.51 -10.94
CA GLN A 392 -1.17 4.94 -9.63
C GLN A 392 -0.70 5.84 -8.49
N ASN A 393 0.52 6.36 -8.57
CA ASN A 393 1.03 7.30 -7.58
C ASN A 393 0.12 8.53 -7.42
N TYR A 394 -0.38 9.07 -8.54
CA TYR A 394 -1.34 10.17 -8.52
C TYR A 394 -2.65 9.77 -7.83
N LYS A 395 -3.24 8.63 -8.23
CA LYS A 395 -4.46 8.09 -7.63
C LYS A 395 -4.31 7.88 -6.12
N TRP A 396 -3.24 7.24 -5.69
CA TRP A 396 -2.94 7.01 -4.27
C TRP A 396 -2.74 8.31 -3.49
N ALA A 397 -2.09 9.31 -4.08
CA ALA A 397 -1.91 10.61 -3.44
C ALA A 397 -3.22 11.38 -3.27
N VAL A 398 -4.10 11.39 -4.29
CA VAL A 398 -5.46 11.95 -4.19
C VAL A 398 -6.27 11.21 -3.14
N ALA A 399 -6.02 9.94 -3.01
CA ALA A 399 -6.52 9.05 -2.00
C ALA A 399 -6.04 9.38 -0.59
N GLY A 400 -5.04 10.24 -0.45
CA GLY A 400 -4.47 10.67 0.81
C GLY A 400 -3.22 9.88 1.22
N ALA A 401 -2.70 9.02 0.35
CA ALA A 401 -1.44 8.34 0.57
C ALA A 401 -0.27 9.33 0.53
N SER A 402 0.73 9.13 1.39
CA SER A 402 1.98 9.91 1.35
C SER A 402 2.89 9.40 0.22
N VAL A 403 2.58 9.77 -1.00
CA VAL A 403 3.39 9.51 -2.18
C VAL A 403 4.07 10.82 -2.58
N SER A 404 5.39 10.82 -2.77
CA SER A 404 6.16 11.98 -3.23
C SER A 404 6.55 11.85 -4.70
N ALA A 405 6.53 12.96 -5.42
CA ALA A 405 7.04 13.02 -6.79
C ALA A 405 8.56 12.79 -6.87
N ASP A 406 9.30 13.02 -5.78
CA ASP A 406 10.75 12.89 -5.71
C ASP A 406 11.26 11.44 -5.56
N THR A 407 10.38 10.48 -5.43
CA THR A 407 10.72 9.04 -5.27
C THR A 407 10.74 8.26 -6.58
N GLN A 408 10.83 8.92 -7.73
CA GLN A 408 10.85 8.29 -9.07
C GLN A 408 12.25 8.20 -9.68
#